data_f386b8448e54d9e86bf5b197e2f29759
#
_entry.id   f386b8448e54d9e86bf5b197e2f29759
#
_cell.length_a   1.000
_cell.length_b   1.000
_cell.length_c   1.000
_cell.angle_alpha   90.00
_cell.angle_beta   90.00
_cell.angle_gamma   90.00
#
_symmetry.space_group_name_H-M   'P 1'
#
loop_
_entity.id
_entity.type
_entity.pdbx_description
1 polymer ?
#
loop_
_entity_poly.entity_id
_entity_poly.type
_entity_poly.pdbx_seq_one_letter_code
_entity_poly.pdbx_strand_id
1 'polypeptide(L)'
;MRRAALVALLFLAFAPAARAGCGLVASPSTGAAPLTVTLTATCDSAAYTWDFGDGGTATGRSVQHVFAAGYWHPTLTTDAGSERATPVTSIALRLHGPARAKYAQWVTLRATVVPRLPVTLHGRRFVHGVLRVRALGTAPWTAEANGVRSSPVHVQLTPKLVVRVVGTPVVGAKLRVVAKLHPASAGRVVAPASIDTSRPRAARVTVTTKPAAGWARVTQTVSATVVTPSLALGARGASVRALENRLAALHYAIKRDGYFGSEDLEAVYAFQKVEGLARTGRVHAALWRRLLAAHTPLARYGGDHVEIDKTRQVLFIVRGGKVTLVVATSTGATGNTPLGVWHVYRKVGGFDWVLYYPSYFLRGLAVHGYPDVPPYPASHGCARIPMWIAQTVYAQIAYGSTVIVYT
;
A
#
# COMPACT_ATOMS: atom_id res chain seq x y z
N MET A 1 -89.96 -57.35 -54.27
CA MET A 1 -88.73 -57.56 -53.54
C MET A 1 -87.55 -57.22 -54.46
N ARG A 2 -87.01 -56.08 -54.43
CA ARG A 2 -85.94 -55.60 -55.32
C ARG A 2 -84.64 -55.47 -54.55
N ARG A 3 -83.61 -56.23 -54.94
CA ARG A 3 -82.26 -56.10 -54.39
C ARG A 3 -81.54 -54.98 -55.09
N ALA A 4 -81.09 -53.99 -54.40
CA ALA A 4 -80.20 -52.94 -54.92
C ALA A 4 -78.75 -53.35 -54.64
N ALA A 5 -77.94 -53.43 -55.70
CA ALA A 5 -76.50 -53.73 -55.58
C ALA A 5 -75.79 -52.40 -55.43
N LEU A 6 -74.95 -52.27 -54.34
CA LEU A 6 -74.12 -51.13 -54.06
C LEU A 6 -72.74 -51.38 -54.67
N VAL A 7 -72.35 -50.58 -55.69
CA VAL A 7 -70.98 -50.55 -56.25
C VAL A 7 -70.12 -49.61 -55.41
N ALA A 8 -69.15 -50.18 -54.71
CA ALA A 8 -68.12 -49.34 -53.94
C ALA A 8 -66.98 -48.98 -54.91
N LEU A 9 -66.84 -47.72 -55.21
CA LEU A 9 -65.66 -47.14 -55.88
C LEU A 9 -64.53 -46.96 -54.85
N LEU A 10 -63.43 -47.72 -55.04
CA LEU A 10 -62.18 -47.57 -54.28
C LEU A 10 -61.37 -46.38 -54.88
N PHE A 11 -61.37 -45.23 -54.18
CA PHE A 11 -60.44 -44.19 -54.48
C PHE A 11 -59.09 -44.53 -53.81
N LEU A 12 -58.07 -44.90 -54.60
CA LEU A 12 -56.67 -44.92 -54.17
C LEU A 12 -56.22 -43.50 -54.04
N ALA A 13 -56.14 -42.97 -52.81
CA ALA A 13 -55.45 -41.74 -52.51
C ALA A 13 -53.91 -41.99 -52.55
N PHE A 14 -53.29 -41.57 -53.60
CA PHE A 14 -51.81 -41.40 -53.61
C PHE A 14 -51.45 -40.33 -52.60
N ALA A 15 -50.98 -40.75 -51.40
CA ALA A 15 -50.32 -39.85 -50.50
C ALA A 15 -48.99 -39.37 -51.16
N PRO A 16 -48.73 -38.07 -51.28
CA PRO A 16 -47.44 -37.61 -51.79
C PRO A 16 -46.36 -38.14 -50.85
N ALA A 17 -45.38 -38.89 -51.39
CA ALA A 17 -44.22 -39.36 -50.67
C ALA A 17 -43.56 -38.10 -50.05
N ALA A 18 -43.47 -38.06 -48.71
CA ALA A 18 -42.72 -37.02 -48.01
C ALA A 18 -41.31 -37.09 -48.56
N ARG A 19 -40.88 -36.07 -49.30
CA ARG A 19 -39.51 -35.94 -49.73
C ARG A 19 -38.66 -35.82 -48.47
N ALA A 20 -37.82 -36.84 -48.21
CA ALA A 20 -36.84 -36.80 -47.15
C ALA A 20 -35.88 -35.62 -47.42
N GLY A 21 -35.91 -34.66 -46.55
CA GLY A 21 -34.99 -33.48 -46.66
C GLY A 21 -33.53 -33.95 -46.67
N CYS A 22 -32.67 -33.16 -47.33
CA CYS A 22 -31.25 -33.45 -47.39
C CYS A 22 -30.59 -33.18 -46.02
N GLY A 23 -30.10 -34.19 -45.33
CA GLY A 23 -29.32 -33.96 -44.10
C GLY A 23 -28.03 -33.23 -44.41
N LEU A 24 -27.69 -32.22 -43.59
CA LEU A 24 -26.52 -31.37 -43.77
C LEU A 24 -25.67 -31.39 -42.53
N VAL A 25 -24.38 -31.67 -42.69
CA VAL A 25 -23.38 -31.68 -41.59
C VAL A 25 -22.34 -30.62 -41.83
N ALA A 26 -22.14 -29.78 -40.81
CA ALA A 26 -20.99 -28.85 -40.71
C ALA A 26 -20.06 -29.31 -39.61
N SER A 27 -18.81 -29.57 -39.94
CA SER A 27 -17.83 -30.08 -38.97
C SER A 27 -16.45 -29.44 -39.15
N PRO A 28 -15.91 -28.80 -38.09
CA PRO A 28 -16.58 -28.43 -36.84
C PRO A 28 -17.59 -27.30 -37.04
N SER A 29 -18.68 -27.28 -36.28
CA SER A 29 -19.66 -26.18 -36.35
C SER A 29 -19.31 -24.97 -35.49
N THR A 30 -18.31 -25.10 -34.61
CA THR A 30 -17.84 -24.03 -33.72
C THR A 30 -16.34 -24.16 -33.51
N GLY A 31 -15.62 -23.02 -33.55
CA GLY A 31 -14.16 -22.98 -33.29
C GLY A 31 -13.56 -21.60 -33.41
N ALA A 32 -12.25 -21.55 -33.24
CA ALA A 32 -11.48 -20.28 -33.33
C ALA A 32 -11.40 -19.79 -34.79
N ALA A 33 -11.60 -18.47 -34.98
CA ALA A 33 -11.48 -17.83 -36.28
C ALA A 33 -9.99 -17.63 -36.69
N PRO A 34 -9.65 -17.79 -37.97
CA PRO A 34 -10.48 -18.29 -39.07
C PRO A 34 -10.79 -19.77 -38.89
N LEU A 35 -12.05 -20.19 -39.11
CA LEU A 35 -12.50 -21.58 -38.89
C LEU A 35 -12.68 -22.31 -40.22
N THR A 36 -11.87 -23.34 -40.46
CA THR A 36 -12.07 -24.22 -41.60
C THR A 36 -13.15 -25.26 -41.24
N VAL A 37 -14.20 -25.30 -42.06
CA VAL A 37 -15.34 -26.19 -41.86
C VAL A 37 -15.53 -27.05 -43.10
N THR A 38 -15.76 -28.36 -42.88
CA THR A 38 -16.24 -29.26 -43.92
C THR A 38 -17.77 -29.33 -43.87
N LEU A 39 -18.39 -28.99 -44.97
CA LEU A 39 -19.83 -29.06 -45.17
C LEU A 39 -20.14 -30.27 -46.06
N THR A 40 -21.01 -31.16 -45.59
CA THR A 40 -21.34 -32.43 -46.31
C THR A 40 -22.83 -32.60 -46.39
N ALA A 41 -23.32 -32.91 -47.55
CA ALA A 41 -24.69 -33.36 -47.81
C ALA A 41 -24.82 -34.87 -47.66
N THR A 42 -25.85 -35.32 -46.92
CA THR A 42 -26.09 -36.74 -46.69
C THR A 42 -27.12 -37.34 -47.63
N CYS A 43 -27.72 -36.57 -48.49
CA CYS A 43 -28.63 -37.01 -49.55
C CYS A 43 -27.90 -37.26 -50.87
N ASP A 44 -28.53 -37.97 -51.79
CA ASP A 44 -28.11 -38.08 -53.18
C ASP A 44 -28.88 -37.08 -54.02
N SER A 45 -28.16 -36.29 -54.85
CA SER A 45 -28.68 -35.26 -55.73
C SER A 45 -27.82 -35.19 -56.99
N ALA A 46 -28.40 -34.72 -58.08
CA ALA A 46 -27.67 -34.53 -59.34
C ALA A 46 -26.77 -33.31 -59.30
N ALA A 47 -27.11 -32.35 -58.46
CA ALA A 47 -26.33 -31.11 -58.27
C ALA A 47 -26.34 -30.66 -56.80
N TYR A 48 -25.20 -30.10 -56.33
CA TYR A 48 -25.03 -29.54 -55.00
C TYR A 48 -24.38 -28.15 -55.16
N THR A 49 -25.10 -27.12 -54.72
CA THR A 49 -24.59 -25.71 -54.71
C THR A 49 -24.67 -25.16 -53.29
N TRP A 50 -23.56 -24.83 -52.72
CA TRP A 50 -23.45 -24.24 -51.39
C TRP A 50 -23.35 -22.72 -51.49
N ASP A 51 -24.10 -22.00 -50.68
CA ASP A 51 -23.91 -20.61 -50.33
C ASP A 51 -23.47 -20.60 -48.85
N PHE A 52 -22.28 -20.07 -48.55
CA PHE A 52 -21.73 -20.08 -47.20
C PHE A 52 -22.30 -18.97 -46.32
N GLY A 53 -23.04 -18.02 -46.90
CA GLY A 53 -23.64 -16.90 -46.18
C GLY A 53 -22.66 -15.74 -45.92
N ASP A 54 -21.45 -15.82 -46.46
CA ASP A 54 -20.42 -14.77 -46.40
C ASP A 54 -20.07 -14.21 -47.77
N GLY A 55 -20.87 -14.58 -48.80
CA GLY A 55 -20.67 -14.23 -50.18
C GLY A 55 -19.87 -15.27 -50.98
N GLY A 56 -19.32 -16.27 -50.34
CA GLY A 56 -18.64 -17.43 -50.96
C GLY A 56 -19.62 -18.52 -51.38
N THR A 57 -19.31 -19.21 -52.48
CA THR A 57 -20.11 -20.36 -53.00
C THR A 57 -19.19 -21.49 -53.41
N ALA A 58 -19.70 -22.71 -53.42
CA ALA A 58 -19.01 -23.90 -53.94
C ALA A 58 -19.98 -24.93 -54.45
N THR A 59 -19.51 -25.87 -55.25
CA THR A 59 -20.29 -27.01 -55.73
C THR A 59 -19.65 -28.31 -55.31
N GLY A 60 -20.50 -29.33 -55.06
CA GLY A 60 -20.07 -30.68 -54.68
C GLY A 60 -20.75 -31.22 -53.42
N ARG A 61 -20.79 -32.51 -53.28
CA ARG A 61 -21.43 -33.20 -52.15
C ARG A 61 -20.75 -32.87 -50.80
N SER A 62 -19.41 -32.68 -50.82
CA SER A 62 -18.63 -32.26 -49.65
C SER A 62 -17.65 -31.15 -50.06
N VAL A 63 -17.67 -30.04 -49.32
CA VAL A 63 -16.83 -28.86 -49.61
C VAL A 63 -16.19 -28.38 -48.31
N GLN A 64 -15.05 -27.74 -48.46
CA GLN A 64 -14.37 -27.00 -47.36
C GLN A 64 -14.44 -25.52 -47.55
N HIS A 65 -14.72 -24.79 -46.48
CA HIS A 65 -14.72 -23.34 -46.50
C HIS A 65 -14.08 -22.77 -45.24
N VAL A 66 -13.44 -21.61 -45.35
CA VAL A 66 -12.77 -20.93 -44.24
C VAL A 66 -13.61 -19.73 -43.82
N PHE A 67 -14.27 -19.83 -42.70
CA PHE A 67 -15.13 -18.76 -42.20
C PHE A 67 -14.32 -17.76 -41.39
N ALA A 68 -14.45 -16.49 -41.73
CA ALA A 68 -14.00 -15.38 -40.92
C ALA A 68 -14.80 -15.32 -39.60
N ALA A 69 -14.36 -14.46 -38.64
CA ALA A 69 -15.07 -14.33 -37.35
C ALA A 69 -16.51 -13.85 -37.59
N GLY A 70 -17.48 -14.63 -37.14
CA GLY A 70 -18.89 -14.37 -37.35
C GLY A 70 -19.78 -15.53 -36.96
N TYR A 71 -21.06 -15.30 -37.24
CA TYR A 71 -22.11 -16.31 -37.11
C TYR A 71 -22.72 -16.54 -38.48
N TRP A 72 -22.53 -17.72 -39.07
CA TRP A 72 -22.80 -18.01 -40.45
C TRP A 72 -23.89 -19.05 -40.58
N HIS A 73 -24.72 -18.96 -41.64
CA HIS A 73 -25.80 -19.85 -41.97
C HIS A 73 -25.62 -20.44 -43.38
N PRO A 74 -24.75 -21.44 -43.55
CA PRO A 74 -24.59 -22.02 -44.88
C PRO A 74 -25.89 -22.67 -45.36
N THR A 75 -26.17 -22.52 -46.65
CA THR A 75 -27.34 -23.07 -47.33
C THR A 75 -26.90 -23.97 -48.47
N LEU A 76 -27.47 -25.12 -48.56
CA LEU A 76 -27.32 -26.02 -49.70
C LEU A 76 -28.55 -25.93 -50.60
N THR A 77 -28.35 -25.80 -51.87
CA THR A 77 -29.35 -25.90 -52.92
C THR A 77 -29.08 -27.16 -53.75
N THR A 78 -30.10 -28.01 -53.89
CA THR A 78 -30.10 -29.23 -54.68
C THR A 78 -31.28 -29.19 -55.66
N ASP A 79 -31.40 -30.19 -56.49
CA ASP A 79 -32.58 -30.41 -57.38
C ASP A 79 -33.89 -30.62 -56.56
N ALA A 80 -33.78 -31.03 -55.29
CA ALA A 80 -34.92 -31.19 -54.39
C ALA A 80 -35.32 -29.91 -53.64
N GLY A 81 -34.54 -28.80 -53.71
CA GLY A 81 -34.77 -27.54 -53.03
C GLY A 81 -33.57 -27.01 -52.23
N SER A 82 -33.82 -25.95 -51.45
CA SER A 82 -32.78 -25.33 -50.62
C SER A 82 -33.00 -25.64 -49.15
N GLU A 83 -31.94 -26.04 -48.43
CA GLU A 83 -31.95 -26.34 -46.99
C GLU A 83 -30.79 -25.62 -46.30
N ARG A 84 -30.99 -25.22 -45.02
CA ARG A 84 -29.95 -24.59 -44.21
C ARG A 84 -29.15 -25.65 -43.44
N ALA A 85 -27.84 -25.53 -43.46
CA ALA A 85 -26.97 -26.35 -42.63
C ALA A 85 -27.01 -25.92 -41.15
N THR A 86 -26.44 -26.71 -40.27
CA THR A 86 -26.15 -26.32 -38.89
C THR A 86 -25.38 -25.00 -38.91
N PRO A 87 -25.79 -24.02 -38.10
CA PRO A 87 -25.07 -22.72 -38.03
C PRO A 87 -23.61 -22.92 -37.67
N VAL A 88 -22.73 -22.14 -38.34
CA VAL A 88 -21.29 -22.14 -38.06
C VAL A 88 -20.94 -20.90 -37.22
N THR A 89 -20.27 -21.13 -36.09
CA THR A 89 -19.80 -20.07 -35.19
C THR A 89 -18.28 -20.00 -35.21
N SER A 90 -17.74 -19.07 -35.96
CA SER A 90 -16.30 -18.78 -36.04
C SER A 90 -15.95 -17.64 -35.08
N ILE A 91 -15.13 -17.90 -34.03
CA ILE A 91 -14.96 -17.02 -32.87
C ILE A 91 -13.57 -16.38 -32.89
N ALA A 92 -13.51 -15.05 -33.03
CA ALA A 92 -12.32 -14.29 -32.72
C ALA A 92 -12.41 -13.77 -31.28
N LEU A 93 -11.58 -14.30 -30.39
CA LEU A 93 -11.50 -13.90 -28.99
C LEU A 93 -10.13 -13.32 -28.69
N ARG A 94 -10.08 -12.07 -28.20
CA ARG A 94 -8.85 -11.42 -27.76
C ARG A 94 -8.99 -10.96 -26.32
N LEU A 95 -7.95 -11.19 -25.53
CA LEU A 95 -7.83 -10.71 -24.16
C LEU A 95 -6.70 -9.69 -24.09
N HIS A 96 -6.96 -8.55 -23.42
CA HIS A 96 -5.99 -7.49 -23.16
C HIS A 96 -5.87 -7.25 -21.67
N GLY A 97 -4.66 -7.03 -21.19
CA GLY A 97 -4.35 -6.72 -19.80
C GLY A 97 -3.09 -5.89 -19.68
N PRO A 98 -2.76 -5.40 -18.48
CA PRO A 98 -1.52 -4.65 -18.27
C PRO A 98 -0.31 -5.58 -18.40
N ALA A 99 0.78 -5.07 -18.96
CA ALA A 99 2.05 -5.81 -19.02
C ALA A 99 2.70 -5.97 -17.63
N ARG A 100 2.42 -5.07 -16.69
CA ARG A 100 2.97 -5.05 -15.34
C ARG A 100 1.90 -4.69 -14.31
N ALA A 101 2.03 -5.27 -13.09
CA ALA A 101 1.19 -4.91 -11.94
C ALA A 101 1.95 -5.12 -10.64
N LYS A 102 1.49 -4.48 -9.54
CA LYS A 102 1.97 -4.81 -8.20
C LYS A 102 1.23 -6.06 -7.69
N TYR A 103 1.90 -6.86 -6.88
CA TYR A 103 1.24 -7.98 -6.20
C TYR A 103 0.00 -7.50 -5.43
N ALA A 104 -1.07 -8.27 -5.54
CA ALA A 104 -2.39 -8.01 -4.96
C ALA A 104 -3.09 -6.71 -5.45
N GLN A 105 -2.57 -6.04 -6.46
CA GLN A 105 -3.25 -4.92 -7.11
C GLN A 105 -4.49 -5.39 -7.88
N TRP A 106 -5.54 -4.60 -7.88
CA TRP A 106 -6.65 -4.77 -8.79
C TRP A 106 -6.25 -4.30 -10.19
N VAL A 107 -6.40 -5.17 -11.15
CA VAL A 107 -6.15 -4.88 -12.57
C VAL A 107 -7.40 -5.07 -13.39
N THR A 108 -7.51 -4.35 -14.48
CA THR A 108 -8.63 -4.42 -15.41
C THR A 108 -8.21 -5.19 -16.66
N LEU A 109 -8.94 -6.25 -16.97
CA LEU A 109 -8.82 -7.01 -18.20
C LEU A 109 -9.95 -6.59 -19.14
N ARG A 110 -9.65 -6.54 -20.43
CA ARG A 110 -10.61 -6.25 -21.50
C ARG A 110 -10.64 -7.42 -22.47
N ALA A 111 -11.84 -7.91 -22.79
CA ALA A 111 -12.04 -8.94 -23.77
C ALA A 111 -12.85 -8.38 -24.96
N THR A 112 -12.42 -8.72 -26.17
CA THR A 112 -13.19 -8.49 -27.39
C THR A 112 -13.50 -9.82 -28.01
N VAL A 113 -14.75 -10.01 -28.45
CA VAL A 113 -15.23 -11.25 -29.05
C VAL A 113 -16.15 -10.95 -30.23
N VAL A 114 -15.93 -11.68 -31.30
CA VAL A 114 -16.77 -11.64 -32.53
C VAL A 114 -17.07 -13.09 -32.89
N PRO A 115 -18.34 -13.48 -33.05
CA PRO A 115 -19.58 -12.73 -32.81
C PRO A 115 -19.76 -12.43 -31.30
N ARG A 116 -20.75 -11.62 -30.93
CA ARG A 116 -21.03 -11.29 -29.51
C ARG A 116 -21.44 -12.53 -28.74
N LEU A 117 -20.56 -12.99 -27.88
CA LEU A 117 -20.75 -14.17 -27.02
C LEU A 117 -20.41 -13.83 -25.57
N PRO A 118 -20.94 -14.55 -24.59
CA PRO A 118 -20.48 -14.48 -23.21
C PRO A 118 -19.01 -14.87 -23.12
N VAL A 119 -18.20 -14.02 -22.49
CA VAL A 119 -16.77 -14.28 -22.23
C VAL A 119 -16.57 -14.51 -20.74
N THR A 120 -15.79 -15.49 -20.38
CA THR A 120 -15.44 -15.83 -19.00
C THR A 120 -13.94 -15.93 -18.79
N LEU A 121 -13.50 -15.76 -17.54
CA LEU A 121 -12.15 -16.04 -17.08
C LEU A 121 -12.28 -16.74 -15.72
N HIS A 122 -11.83 -17.98 -15.61
CA HIS A 122 -11.97 -18.81 -14.42
C HIS A 122 -13.42 -18.81 -13.86
N GLY A 123 -14.41 -18.95 -14.75
CA GLY A 123 -15.84 -18.93 -14.40
C GLY A 123 -16.44 -17.53 -14.14
N ARG A 124 -15.62 -16.49 -14.05
CA ARG A 124 -16.11 -15.11 -13.88
C ARG A 124 -16.42 -14.46 -15.22
N ARG A 125 -17.63 -13.93 -15.34
CA ARG A 125 -18.09 -13.30 -16.58
C ARG A 125 -17.56 -11.87 -16.74
N PHE A 126 -17.18 -11.52 -17.97
CA PHE A 126 -16.92 -10.12 -18.37
C PHE A 126 -18.24 -9.36 -18.51
N VAL A 127 -18.31 -8.18 -17.93
CA VAL A 127 -19.44 -7.26 -18.07
C VAL A 127 -19.00 -6.14 -19.02
N HIS A 128 -19.75 -5.97 -20.13
CA HIS A 128 -19.40 -5.02 -21.21
C HIS A 128 -17.94 -5.15 -21.67
N GLY A 129 -17.44 -6.39 -21.76
CA GLY A 129 -16.06 -6.67 -22.17
C GLY A 129 -15.00 -6.34 -21.12
N VAL A 130 -15.36 -6.06 -19.87
CA VAL A 130 -14.43 -5.68 -18.79
C VAL A 130 -14.56 -6.63 -17.60
N LEU A 131 -13.42 -7.02 -17.02
CA LEU A 131 -13.35 -7.78 -15.78
C LEU A 131 -12.21 -7.23 -14.90
N ARG A 132 -12.50 -6.97 -13.62
CA ARG A 132 -11.48 -6.64 -12.62
C ARG A 132 -11.06 -7.88 -11.84
N VAL A 133 -9.74 -8.12 -11.77
CA VAL A 133 -9.14 -9.25 -11.07
C VAL A 133 -8.00 -8.78 -10.17
N ARG A 134 -7.71 -9.52 -9.09
CA ARG A 134 -6.51 -9.26 -8.29
C ARG A 134 -5.32 -10.01 -8.87
N ALA A 135 -4.20 -9.33 -8.99
CA ALA A 135 -2.94 -9.89 -9.49
C ALA A 135 -2.22 -10.64 -8.36
N LEU A 136 -2.61 -11.91 -8.13
CA LEU A 136 -2.12 -12.72 -7.01
C LEU A 136 -1.05 -13.74 -7.42
N GLY A 137 -0.87 -13.99 -8.72
CA GLY A 137 0.07 -14.98 -9.25
C GLY A 137 0.49 -14.64 -10.67
N THR A 138 1.54 -15.29 -11.15
CA THR A 138 2.13 -15.07 -12.48
C THR A 138 1.60 -16.02 -13.56
N ALA A 139 0.63 -16.88 -13.23
CA ALA A 139 -0.05 -17.70 -14.23
C ALA A 139 -0.72 -16.81 -15.28
N PRO A 140 -0.58 -17.15 -16.56
CA PRO A 140 -1.17 -16.35 -17.63
C PRO A 140 -2.69 -16.36 -17.52
N TRP A 141 -3.31 -15.26 -17.88
CA TRP A 141 -4.76 -15.15 -17.97
C TRP A 141 -5.23 -15.51 -19.37
N THR A 142 -6.20 -16.40 -19.47
CA THR A 142 -6.82 -16.85 -20.72
C THR A 142 -8.32 -16.73 -20.58
N ALA A 143 -8.96 -15.96 -21.45
CA ALA A 143 -10.42 -15.88 -21.53
C ALA A 143 -10.98 -17.00 -22.38
N GLU A 144 -12.25 -17.34 -22.15
CA GLU A 144 -12.96 -18.38 -22.88
C GLU A 144 -14.34 -17.89 -23.32
N ALA A 145 -14.72 -18.25 -24.57
CA ALA A 145 -16.03 -18.01 -25.13
C ALA A 145 -16.43 -19.25 -25.96
N ASN A 146 -17.51 -19.91 -25.56
CA ASN A 146 -18.05 -21.12 -26.23
C ASN A 146 -16.96 -22.15 -26.61
N GLY A 147 -16.09 -22.50 -25.63
CA GLY A 147 -15.01 -23.48 -25.83
C GLY A 147 -13.74 -22.92 -26.50
N VAL A 148 -13.77 -21.72 -27.08
CA VAL A 148 -12.61 -21.08 -27.71
C VAL A 148 -11.86 -20.26 -26.65
N ARG A 149 -10.55 -20.44 -26.60
CA ARG A 149 -9.65 -19.70 -25.69
C ARG A 149 -8.88 -18.59 -26.40
N SER A 150 -8.72 -17.48 -25.71
CA SER A 150 -7.83 -16.38 -26.17
C SER A 150 -6.36 -16.77 -26.09
N SER A 151 -5.51 -16.03 -26.77
CA SER A 151 -4.09 -16.02 -26.46
C SER A 151 -3.86 -15.63 -25.00
N PRO A 152 -2.86 -16.20 -24.32
CA PRO A 152 -2.57 -15.92 -22.92
C PRO A 152 -2.02 -14.50 -22.74
N VAL A 153 -2.49 -13.82 -21.70
CA VAL A 153 -1.97 -12.53 -21.25
C VAL A 153 -1.02 -12.77 -20.07
N HIS A 154 0.26 -12.51 -20.28
CA HIS A 154 1.29 -12.59 -19.25
C HIS A 154 1.45 -11.23 -18.58
N VAL A 155 1.44 -11.22 -17.24
CA VAL A 155 1.62 -10.01 -16.43
C VAL A 155 2.83 -10.17 -15.54
N GLN A 156 3.82 -9.28 -15.68
CA GLN A 156 4.96 -9.25 -14.77
C GLN A 156 4.54 -8.61 -13.44
N LEU A 157 4.66 -9.35 -12.34
CA LEU A 157 4.27 -8.86 -11.02
C LEU A 157 5.46 -8.30 -10.24
N THR A 158 5.24 -7.14 -9.63
CA THR A 158 6.20 -6.54 -8.69
C THR A 158 5.84 -6.97 -7.27
N PRO A 159 6.70 -7.74 -6.58
CA PRO A 159 6.45 -8.17 -5.21
C PRO A 159 6.65 -7.01 -4.22
N LYS A 160 6.14 -7.15 -2.99
CA LYS A 160 6.41 -6.24 -1.89
C LYS A 160 7.63 -6.73 -1.13
N LEU A 161 8.73 -5.95 -1.17
CA LEU A 161 9.92 -6.17 -0.35
C LEU A 161 9.82 -5.28 0.89
N VAL A 162 9.95 -5.86 2.09
CA VAL A 162 10.00 -5.15 3.37
C VAL A 162 11.36 -5.37 3.99
N VAL A 163 12.11 -4.31 4.19
CA VAL A 163 13.46 -4.36 4.76
C VAL A 163 13.49 -3.57 6.07
N ARG A 164 14.12 -4.14 7.09
CA ARG A 164 14.33 -3.49 8.40
C ARG A 164 15.75 -3.73 8.87
N VAL A 165 16.32 -2.73 9.55
CA VAL A 165 17.54 -2.86 10.34
C VAL A 165 17.14 -3.18 11.77
N VAL A 166 17.74 -4.22 12.35
CA VAL A 166 17.44 -4.69 13.71
C VAL A 166 18.73 -4.64 14.55
N GLY A 167 18.62 -4.05 15.71
CA GLY A 167 19.72 -3.79 16.64
C GLY A 167 19.92 -2.31 16.90
N THR A 168 20.78 -1.97 17.85
CA THR A 168 21.12 -0.58 18.16
C THR A 168 22.29 -0.14 17.29
N PRO A 169 22.18 0.96 16.51
CA PRO A 169 23.25 1.40 15.62
C PRO A 169 24.36 2.14 16.38
N VAL A 170 25.04 1.44 17.25
CA VAL A 170 26.16 1.92 18.07
C VAL A 170 27.41 1.14 17.69
N VAL A 171 28.57 1.80 17.73
CA VAL A 171 29.87 1.16 17.49
C VAL A 171 30.02 -0.10 18.37
N GLY A 172 30.45 -1.20 17.75
CA GLY A 172 30.62 -2.50 18.39
C GLY A 172 29.33 -3.32 18.62
N ALA A 173 28.15 -2.76 18.37
CA ALA A 173 26.89 -3.51 18.47
C ALA A 173 26.60 -4.32 17.21
N LYS A 174 25.87 -5.44 17.35
CA LYS A 174 25.43 -6.24 16.19
C LYS A 174 24.20 -5.59 15.53
N LEU A 175 24.33 -5.15 14.27
CA LEU A 175 23.24 -4.71 13.42
C LEU A 175 22.97 -5.76 12.35
N ARG A 176 21.72 -6.20 12.25
CA ARG A 176 21.27 -7.17 11.24
C ARG A 176 20.29 -6.54 10.27
N VAL A 177 20.35 -6.97 9.01
CA VAL A 177 19.36 -6.63 8.00
C VAL A 177 18.36 -7.77 7.91
N VAL A 178 17.10 -7.48 8.16
CA VAL A 178 16.00 -8.43 8.03
C VAL A 178 15.13 -7.97 6.88
N ALA A 179 14.95 -8.86 5.91
CA ALA A 179 14.12 -8.58 4.74
C ALA A 179 13.10 -9.68 4.53
N LYS A 180 11.87 -9.30 4.20
CA LYS A 180 10.76 -10.20 3.86
C LYS A 180 10.22 -9.86 2.49
N LEU A 181 10.04 -10.89 1.67
CA LEU A 181 9.43 -10.79 0.35
C LEU A 181 7.99 -11.32 0.41
N HIS A 182 7.05 -10.59 -0.18
CA HIS A 182 5.64 -10.97 -0.26
C HIS A 182 5.15 -10.92 -1.71
N PRO A 183 4.67 -12.05 -2.25
CA PRO A 183 4.65 -13.37 -1.62
C PRO A 183 6.06 -13.99 -1.62
N ALA A 184 6.31 -15.00 -0.77
CA ALA A 184 7.61 -15.68 -0.70
C ALA A 184 7.98 -16.38 -2.01
N SER A 185 6.98 -16.85 -2.77
CA SER A 185 7.13 -17.45 -4.09
C SER A 185 7.67 -16.50 -5.18
N ALA A 186 7.73 -15.18 -4.89
CA ALA A 186 8.23 -14.20 -5.86
C ALA A 186 9.75 -14.28 -6.10
N GLY A 187 10.48 -15.09 -5.33
CA GLY A 187 11.92 -15.30 -5.50
C GLY A 187 12.69 -15.32 -4.18
N ARG A 188 13.99 -15.01 -4.24
CA ARG A 188 14.88 -14.96 -3.07
C ARG A 188 15.36 -13.55 -2.80
N VAL A 189 15.48 -13.20 -1.52
CA VAL A 189 16.11 -11.96 -1.07
C VAL A 189 17.63 -12.13 -1.09
N VAL A 190 18.34 -11.15 -1.62
CA VAL A 190 19.79 -11.03 -1.58
C VAL A 190 20.11 -9.78 -0.75
N ALA A 191 20.66 -9.98 0.44
CA ALA A 191 21.02 -8.93 1.38
C ALA A 191 22.28 -9.32 2.15
N PRO A 192 23.12 -8.36 2.57
CA PRO A 192 24.14 -8.65 3.57
C PRO A 192 23.46 -9.02 4.90
N ALA A 193 24.05 -9.98 5.61
CA ALA A 193 23.49 -10.45 6.89
C ALA A 193 23.60 -9.41 8.01
N SER A 194 24.63 -8.55 7.95
CA SER A 194 24.93 -7.56 8.98
C SER A 194 25.44 -6.24 8.37
N ILE A 195 25.37 -5.20 9.17
CA ILE A 195 25.96 -3.89 8.89
C ILE A 195 27.25 -3.78 9.74
N ASP A 196 28.34 -3.35 9.12
CA ASP A 196 29.58 -3.08 9.82
C ASP A 196 29.39 -1.88 10.80
N THR A 197 29.69 -2.11 12.06
CA THR A 197 29.59 -1.14 13.15
C THR A 197 30.94 -0.83 13.80
N SER A 198 32.05 -1.14 13.13
CA SER A 198 33.41 -0.95 13.70
C SER A 198 33.75 0.52 13.98
N ARG A 199 33.06 1.46 13.31
CA ARG A 199 33.28 2.91 13.43
C ARG A 199 31.99 3.71 13.22
N PRO A 200 31.90 4.94 13.74
CA PRO A 200 30.79 5.84 13.46
C PRO A 200 30.71 6.17 11.96
N ARG A 201 29.53 5.95 11.37
CA ARG A 201 29.28 6.28 9.96
C ARG A 201 27.80 6.19 9.60
N ALA A 202 27.40 6.87 8.54
CA ALA A 202 26.17 6.58 7.84
C ALA A 202 26.38 5.30 7.00
N ALA A 203 25.71 4.21 7.37
CA ALA A 203 25.72 2.96 6.62
C ALA A 203 24.48 2.89 5.74
N ARG A 204 24.68 2.56 4.46
CA ARG A 204 23.60 2.27 3.52
C ARG A 204 23.70 0.82 3.10
N VAL A 205 22.59 0.12 3.09
CA VAL A 205 22.51 -1.27 2.67
C VAL A 205 21.44 -1.39 1.60
N THR A 206 21.86 -1.93 0.46
CA THR A 206 20.97 -2.23 -0.64
C THR A 206 20.59 -3.70 -0.58
N VAL A 207 19.30 -3.96 -0.53
CA VAL A 207 18.70 -5.29 -0.58
C VAL A 207 18.00 -5.43 -1.90
N THR A 208 18.29 -6.51 -2.61
CA THR A 208 17.67 -6.80 -3.90
C THR A 208 17.03 -8.18 -3.89
N THR A 209 16.16 -8.45 -4.87
CA THR A 209 15.58 -9.78 -5.07
C THR A 209 16.21 -10.46 -6.30
N LYS A 210 16.43 -11.78 -6.20
CA LYS A 210 16.57 -12.65 -7.36
C LYS A 210 15.17 -13.20 -7.66
N PRO A 211 14.47 -12.65 -8.69
CA PRO A 211 13.07 -12.98 -8.92
C PRO A 211 12.88 -14.39 -9.45
N ALA A 212 11.75 -14.99 -9.14
CA ALA A 212 11.23 -16.16 -9.84
C ALA A 212 10.61 -15.75 -11.18
N ALA A 213 10.27 -16.72 -12.03
CA ALA A 213 9.68 -16.47 -13.34
C ALA A 213 8.37 -15.64 -13.21
N GLY A 214 8.21 -14.64 -14.08
CA GLY A 214 7.05 -13.74 -14.10
C GLY A 214 7.08 -12.64 -13.02
N TRP A 215 8.09 -12.61 -12.14
CA TRP A 215 8.24 -11.58 -11.12
C TRP A 215 9.31 -10.56 -11.51
N ALA A 216 9.06 -9.30 -11.11
CA ALA A 216 10.04 -8.23 -11.30
C ALA A 216 11.10 -8.25 -10.18
N ARG A 217 12.31 -7.84 -10.53
CA ARG A 217 13.35 -7.54 -9.53
C ARG A 217 12.94 -6.29 -8.75
N VAL A 218 13.10 -6.34 -7.43
CA VAL A 218 12.90 -5.20 -6.54
C VAL A 218 14.19 -4.93 -5.78
N THR A 219 14.53 -3.67 -5.65
CA THR A 219 15.68 -3.19 -4.88
C THR A 219 15.18 -2.17 -3.87
N GLN A 220 15.63 -2.28 -2.63
CA GLN A 220 15.34 -1.34 -1.56
C GLN A 220 16.63 -1.02 -0.80
N THR A 221 16.88 0.27 -0.58
CA THR A 221 18.00 0.73 0.24
C THR A 221 17.48 1.15 1.60
N VAL A 222 18.11 0.67 2.66
CA VAL A 222 17.92 1.12 4.03
C VAL A 222 19.19 1.74 4.56
N SER A 223 19.07 2.73 5.46
CA SER A 223 20.20 3.40 6.08
C SER A 223 20.15 3.25 7.60
N ALA A 224 21.32 3.23 8.22
CA ALA A 224 21.49 3.34 9.66
C ALA A 224 22.70 4.24 9.94
N THR A 225 22.56 5.19 10.87
CA THR A 225 23.69 5.98 11.33
C THR A 225 24.31 5.30 12.55
N VAL A 226 25.47 4.68 12.36
CA VAL A 226 26.25 4.10 13.46
C VAL A 226 26.91 5.24 14.23
N VAL A 227 26.65 5.33 15.52
CA VAL A 227 27.12 6.42 16.39
C VAL A 227 28.10 5.91 17.43
N THR A 228 28.93 6.83 17.99
CA THR A 228 29.74 6.49 19.15
C THR A 228 28.87 6.16 20.36
N PRO A 229 29.25 5.20 21.21
CA PRO A 229 28.45 4.82 22.35
C PRO A 229 28.35 5.91 23.43
N SER A 230 29.36 6.81 23.53
CA SER A 230 29.40 7.86 24.55
C SER A 230 29.46 9.25 23.92
N LEU A 231 28.57 10.14 24.41
CA LEU A 231 28.59 11.57 24.12
C LEU A 231 28.45 12.34 25.43
N ALA A 232 29.15 13.45 25.53
CA ALA A 232 29.08 14.38 26.65
C ALA A 232 29.36 15.79 26.12
N LEU A 233 29.28 16.77 27.00
CA LEU A 233 29.57 18.19 26.71
C LEU A 233 30.87 18.32 25.94
N GLY A 234 30.88 19.12 24.87
CA GLY A 234 32.00 19.33 23.96
C GLY A 234 32.11 18.36 22.79
N ALA A 235 31.35 17.23 22.78
CA ALA A 235 31.36 16.32 21.63
C ALA A 235 30.87 16.99 20.35
N ARG A 236 31.36 16.53 19.18
CA ARG A 236 30.99 17.07 17.86
C ARG A 236 30.78 15.98 16.83
N GLY A 237 30.03 16.27 15.78
CA GLY A 237 29.95 15.48 14.56
C GLY A 237 28.69 14.63 14.41
N ALA A 238 28.78 13.59 13.58
CA ALA A 238 27.62 12.83 13.11
C ALA A 238 26.83 12.15 14.25
N SER A 239 27.48 11.71 15.31
CA SER A 239 26.82 11.08 16.47
C SER A 239 26.00 12.09 17.28
N VAL A 240 26.50 13.32 17.44
CA VAL A 240 25.74 14.42 18.06
C VAL A 240 24.55 14.78 17.19
N ARG A 241 24.76 14.96 15.88
CA ARG A 241 23.68 15.23 14.93
C ARG A 241 22.57 14.17 14.96
N ALA A 242 22.96 12.90 15.13
CA ALA A 242 21.99 11.79 15.25
C ALA A 242 21.19 11.88 16.56
N LEU A 243 21.82 12.26 17.67
CA LEU A 243 21.17 12.52 18.97
C LEU A 243 20.14 13.65 18.84
N GLU A 244 20.59 14.81 18.35
CA GLU A 244 19.78 16.02 18.14
C GLU A 244 18.55 15.72 17.29
N ASN A 245 18.74 15.07 16.13
CA ASN A 245 17.63 14.71 15.22
C ASN A 245 16.64 13.76 15.88
N ARG A 246 17.12 12.83 16.71
CA ARG A 246 16.23 11.89 17.39
C ARG A 246 15.45 12.55 18.52
N LEU A 247 16.07 13.39 19.34
CA LEU A 247 15.40 14.16 20.39
C LEU A 247 14.39 15.15 19.79
N ALA A 248 14.75 15.85 18.72
CA ALA A 248 13.84 16.74 18.01
C ALA A 248 12.62 16.00 17.43
N ALA A 249 12.81 14.78 16.89
CA ALA A 249 11.72 13.93 16.40
C ALA A 249 10.76 13.46 17.51
N LEU A 250 11.20 13.51 18.78
CA LEU A 250 10.41 13.24 19.98
C LEU A 250 9.88 14.51 20.65
N HIS A 251 10.01 15.67 19.98
CA HIS A 251 9.60 16.99 20.41
C HIS A 251 10.37 17.56 21.61
N TYR A 252 11.56 17.05 21.92
CA TYR A 252 12.42 17.69 22.92
C TYR A 252 13.01 18.98 22.36
N ALA A 253 13.02 20.04 23.18
CA ALA A 253 13.69 21.29 22.87
C ALA A 253 15.19 21.04 22.70
N ILE A 254 15.73 21.28 21.51
CA ILE A 254 17.13 21.05 21.17
C ILE A 254 17.54 21.85 19.95
N LYS A 255 18.78 22.33 19.92
CA LYS A 255 19.41 22.82 18.69
C LYS A 255 19.91 21.67 17.84
N ARG A 256 20.09 21.89 16.56
CA ARG A 256 20.57 20.86 15.61
C ARG A 256 21.77 21.38 14.85
N ASP A 257 22.90 21.53 15.54
CA ASP A 257 24.15 22.08 14.98
C ASP A 257 25.31 21.08 14.93
N GLY A 258 25.15 19.90 15.57
CA GLY A 258 26.16 18.85 15.64
C GLY A 258 27.23 19.10 16.69
N TYR A 259 26.94 19.96 17.66
CA TYR A 259 27.79 20.26 18.80
C TYR A 259 27.03 20.00 20.10
N PHE A 260 27.50 19.05 20.93
CA PHE A 260 26.91 18.78 22.23
C PHE A 260 27.21 19.92 23.20
N GLY A 261 26.36 20.94 23.16
CA GLY A 261 26.39 22.11 24.02
C GLY A 261 25.56 21.97 25.28
N SER A 262 25.33 23.09 25.96
CA SER A 262 24.40 23.16 27.10
C SER A 262 23.00 22.80 26.72
N GLU A 263 22.56 23.15 25.52
CA GLU A 263 21.24 22.89 24.97
C GLU A 263 20.98 21.38 24.79
N ASP A 264 22.00 20.63 24.35
CA ASP A 264 21.94 19.16 24.26
C ASP A 264 21.94 18.52 25.63
N LEU A 265 22.75 19.05 26.56
CA LEU A 265 22.77 18.58 27.94
C LEU A 265 21.39 18.68 28.60
N GLU A 266 20.72 19.82 28.43
CA GLU A 266 19.38 20.08 28.95
C GLU A 266 18.32 19.19 28.29
N ALA A 267 18.41 18.96 26.98
CA ALA A 267 17.55 18.04 26.26
C ALA A 267 17.75 16.59 26.71
N VAL A 268 19.02 16.17 26.96
CA VAL A 268 19.34 14.86 27.53
C VAL A 268 18.79 14.73 28.94
N TYR A 269 18.91 15.77 29.80
CA TYR A 269 18.25 15.77 31.09
C TYR A 269 16.73 15.63 30.98
N ALA A 270 16.08 16.38 30.08
CA ALA A 270 14.65 16.28 29.85
C ALA A 270 14.25 14.85 29.44
N PHE A 271 15.00 14.23 28.55
CA PHE A 271 14.78 12.84 28.13
C PHE A 271 14.97 11.86 29.30
N GLN A 272 16.06 11.99 30.06
CA GLN A 272 16.32 11.14 31.22
C GLN A 272 15.22 11.27 32.27
N LYS A 273 14.71 12.48 32.52
CA LYS A 273 13.61 12.78 33.43
C LYS A 273 12.31 12.11 32.99
N VAL A 274 11.92 12.25 31.70
CA VAL A 274 10.71 11.65 31.15
C VAL A 274 10.76 10.12 31.20
N GLU A 275 11.91 9.53 30.91
CA GLU A 275 12.13 8.10 30.85
C GLU A 275 12.45 7.46 32.24
N GLY A 276 12.45 8.24 33.30
CA GLY A 276 12.75 7.75 34.66
C GLY A 276 14.19 7.24 34.81
N LEU A 277 15.13 7.79 34.02
CA LEU A 277 16.55 7.41 34.07
C LEU A 277 17.33 8.30 35.02
N ALA A 278 18.52 7.85 35.44
CA ALA A 278 19.46 8.69 36.20
C ALA A 278 19.82 9.95 35.39
N ARG A 279 19.69 11.12 36.02
CA ARG A 279 19.83 12.44 35.41
C ARG A 279 21.31 12.83 35.33
N THR A 280 22.08 12.11 34.54
CA THR A 280 23.55 12.26 34.43
C THR A 280 24.00 13.26 33.35
N GLY A 281 23.11 13.63 32.43
CA GLY A 281 23.45 14.43 31.26
C GLY A 281 24.37 13.72 30.25
N ARG A 282 24.73 12.46 30.49
CA ARG A 282 25.62 11.69 29.63
C ARG A 282 24.85 10.75 28.74
N VAL A 283 25.27 10.64 27.49
CA VAL A 283 24.76 9.68 26.53
C VAL A 283 25.70 8.47 26.52
N HIS A 284 25.15 7.27 26.67
CA HIS A 284 25.87 6.00 26.60
C HIS A 284 25.02 4.96 25.84
N ALA A 285 25.56 3.77 25.60
CA ALA A 285 24.90 2.76 24.79
C ALA A 285 23.49 2.37 25.30
N ALA A 286 23.26 2.34 26.62
CA ALA A 286 21.94 2.05 27.18
C ALA A 286 20.95 3.20 26.93
N LEU A 287 21.39 4.46 27.03
CA LEU A 287 20.56 5.61 26.71
C LEU A 287 20.20 5.63 25.21
N TRP A 288 21.16 5.32 24.33
CA TRP A 288 20.87 5.18 22.89
C TRP A 288 19.79 4.14 22.63
N ARG A 289 19.85 2.96 23.26
CA ARG A 289 18.80 1.93 23.12
C ARG A 289 17.44 2.46 23.53
N ARG A 290 17.37 3.14 24.68
CA ARG A 290 16.12 3.73 25.18
C ARG A 290 15.60 4.80 24.24
N LEU A 291 16.45 5.74 23.82
CA LEU A 291 16.12 6.85 22.94
C LEU A 291 15.59 6.35 21.58
N LEU A 292 16.20 5.33 20.98
CA LEU A 292 15.77 4.79 19.71
C LEU A 292 14.41 4.07 19.80
N ALA A 293 14.09 3.48 20.95
CA ALA A 293 12.81 2.83 21.22
C ALA A 293 11.71 3.78 21.69
N ALA A 294 12.07 4.99 22.18
CA ALA A 294 11.14 5.93 22.76
C ALA A 294 10.13 6.49 21.74
N HIS A 295 8.98 6.91 22.25
CA HIS A 295 7.96 7.66 21.53
C HIS A 295 7.83 9.06 22.12
N THR A 296 7.17 9.97 21.40
CA THR A 296 6.81 11.27 21.96
C THR A 296 6.00 11.08 23.24
N PRO A 297 6.33 11.77 24.34
CA PRO A 297 5.58 11.67 25.59
C PRO A 297 4.09 11.99 25.36
N LEU A 298 3.24 11.31 26.12
CA LEU A 298 1.82 11.58 26.08
C LEU A 298 1.50 12.74 27.03
N ALA A 299 0.60 13.64 26.60
CA ALA A 299 0.00 14.62 27.48
C ALA A 299 -0.89 13.92 28.51
N ARG A 300 -0.90 14.41 29.74
CA ARG A 300 -1.76 13.89 30.80
C ARG A 300 -3.21 14.34 30.64
N TYR A 301 -3.41 15.53 30.03
CA TYR A 301 -4.72 16.13 29.83
C TYR A 301 -4.98 16.45 28.35
N GLY A 302 -6.26 16.63 28.00
CA GLY A 302 -6.69 16.98 26.65
C GLY A 302 -6.66 18.50 26.38
N GLY A 303 -6.82 18.90 25.11
CA GLY A 303 -6.88 20.30 24.70
C GLY A 303 -5.52 21.01 24.63
N ASP A 304 -5.55 22.34 24.65
CA ASP A 304 -4.37 23.21 24.55
C ASP A 304 -4.00 23.73 25.94
N HIS A 305 -2.80 23.44 26.41
CA HIS A 305 -2.33 23.90 27.73
C HIS A 305 -0.82 23.71 27.88
N VAL A 306 -0.29 24.18 29.02
CA VAL A 306 1.05 23.90 29.49
C VAL A 306 0.97 22.93 30.65
N GLU A 307 1.75 21.84 30.64
CA GLU A 307 1.89 20.93 31.76
C GLU A 307 3.24 21.12 32.44
N ILE A 308 3.24 21.18 33.76
CA ILE A 308 4.44 21.20 34.61
C ILE A 308 4.43 19.99 35.51
N ASP A 309 5.20 18.98 35.15
CA ASP A 309 5.38 17.76 35.93
C ASP A 309 6.50 18.01 36.99
N LYS A 310 6.08 18.20 38.25
CA LYS A 310 7.01 18.46 39.35
C LYS A 310 7.84 17.24 39.73
N THR A 311 7.32 16.05 39.56
CA THR A 311 8.05 14.81 39.87
C THR A 311 9.20 14.62 38.85
N ARG A 312 8.90 14.75 37.59
CA ARG A 312 9.87 14.62 36.51
C ARG A 312 10.72 15.87 36.32
N GLN A 313 10.25 17.05 36.72
CA GLN A 313 10.90 18.32 36.47
C GLN A 313 11.01 18.60 34.97
N VAL A 314 9.86 18.46 34.27
CA VAL A 314 9.70 18.77 32.84
C VAL A 314 8.47 19.62 32.60
N LEU A 315 8.53 20.44 31.57
CA LEU A 315 7.42 21.22 31.05
C LEU A 315 7.04 20.70 29.69
N PHE A 316 5.75 20.53 29.44
CA PHE A 316 5.21 20.18 28.15
C PHE A 316 4.35 21.31 27.61
N ILE A 317 4.52 21.66 26.34
CA ILE A 317 3.52 22.41 25.58
C ILE A 317 2.62 21.39 24.88
N VAL A 318 1.32 21.47 25.15
CA VAL A 318 0.30 20.56 24.62
C VAL A 318 -0.61 21.32 23.67
N ARG A 319 -0.87 20.76 22.49
CA ARG A 319 -1.79 21.27 21.47
C ARG A 319 -2.68 20.14 20.97
N GLY A 320 -3.99 20.35 21.03
CA GLY A 320 -4.96 19.32 20.65
C GLY A 320 -4.79 18.02 21.43
N GLY A 321 -4.38 18.07 22.72
CA GLY A 321 -4.09 16.91 23.53
C GLY A 321 -2.81 16.16 23.17
N LYS A 322 -1.93 16.75 22.35
CA LYS A 322 -0.64 16.16 21.97
C LYS A 322 0.53 17.02 22.44
N VAL A 323 1.57 16.38 22.95
CA VAL A 323 2.81 17.09 23.30
C VAL A 323 3.51 17.54 22.02
N THR A 324 3.73 18.84 21.92
CA THR A 324 4.41 19.48 20.78
C THR A 324 5.80 20.01 21.14
N LEU A 325 6.08 20.20 22.43
CA LEU A 325 7.40 20.57 22.93
C LEU A 325 7.62 20.03 24.34
N VAL A 326 8.80 19.49 24.59
CA VAL A 326 9.29 19.01 25.90
C VAL A 326 10.49 19.84 26.32
N VAL A 327 10.44 20.47 27.49
CA VAL A 327 11.50 21.33 28.00
C VAL A 327 11.93 20.89 29.38
N ALA A 328 13.23 20.81 29.65
CA ALA A 328 13.73 20.65 31.01
C ALA A 328 13.26 21.83 31.86
N THR A 329 12.76 21.55 33.06
CA THR A 329 12.42 22.62 34.02
C THR A 329 13.01 22.34 35.39
N SER A 330 13.10 23.39 36.20
CA SER A 330 13.42 23.31 37.63
C SER A 330 12.39 24.16 38.40
N THR A 331 11.59 23.48 39.24
CA THR A 331 10.51 24.10 40.03
C THR A 331 10.98 24.46 41.45
N GLY A 332 10.08 24.88 42.34
CA GLY A 332 10.40 25.29 43.71
C GLY A 332 11.12 24.23 44.54
N ALA A 333 12.26 24.60 45.13
CA ALA A 333 13.15 23.74 45.92
C ALA A 333 12.44 23.08 47.12
N THR A 334 11.57 23.82 47.81
CA THR A 334 10.82 23.37 48.99
C THR A 334 9.38 22.99 48.68
N GLY A 335 9.10 22.60 47.44
CA GLY A 335 7.74 22.29 47.01
C GLY A 335 6.86 23.51 46.72
N ASN A 336 7.41 24.71 46.74
CA ASN A 336 6.71 26.02 46.65
C ASN A 336 6.00 26.29 45.31
N THR A 337 6.11 25.40 44.30
CA THR A 337 5.27 25.46 43.11
C THR A 337 3.95 24.74 43.39
N PRO A 338 2.82 25.46 43.62
CA PRO A 338 1.56 24.82 44.00
C PRO A 338 0.98 23.95 42.88
N LEU A 339 0.41 22.80 43.26
CA LEU A 339 -0.36 21.97 42.35
C LEU A 339 -1.68 22.68 41.99
N GLY A 340 -2.17 22.45 40.79
CA GLY A 340 -3.48 22.98 40.38
C GLY A 340 -3.53 23.37 38.90
N VAL A 341 -4.66 23.98 38.56
CA VAL A 341 -4.94 24.55 37.23
C VAL A 341 -4.94 26.05 37.35
N TRP A 342 -4.09 26.69 36.62
CA TRP A 342 -3.84 28.13 36.66
C TRP A 342 -4.00 28.71 35.26
N HIS A 343 -4.12 30.06 35.17
CA HIS A 343 -4.18 30.76 33.89
C HIS A 343 -3.14 31.88 33.83
N VAL A 344 -2.53 32.05 32.67
CA VAL A 344 -1.56 33.11 32.45
C VAL A 344 -2.27 34.46 32.49
N TYR A 345 -1.95 35.28 33.47
CA TYR A 345 -2.58 36.58 33.70
C TYR A 345 -1.67 37.76 33.38
N ARG A 346 -0.36 37.56 33.25
CA ARG A 346 0.62 38.62 32.92
C ARG A 346 1.77 38.02 32.11
N LYS A 347 2.24 38.78 31.17
CA LYS A 347 3.42 38.41 30.35
C LYS A 347 4.28 39.63 30.16
N VAL A 348 5.63 39.45 30.19
CA VAL A 348 6.61 40.53 29.95
C VAL A 348 7.60 40.04 28.92
N GLY A 349 7.81 40.82 27.86
CA GLY A 349 8.83 40.58 26.85
C GLY A 349 10.20 41.05 27.36
N GLY A 350 11.22 40.17 27.22
CA GLY A 350 12.54 40.45 27.77
C GLY A 350 12.66 40.13 29.24
N PHE A 351 13.41 40.94 29.97
CA PHE A 351 13.62 40.75 31.42
C PHE A 351 12.57 41.50 32.25
N ASP A 352 12.03 40.82 33.23
CA ASP A 352 11.31 41.41 34.36
C ASP A 352 12.09 41.04 35.64
N TRP A 353 12.87 41.97 36.14
CA TRP A 353 13.90 41.73 37.12
C TRP A 353 14.91 40.67 36.66
N VAL A 354 14.95 39.48 37.29
CA VAL A 354 15.84 38.37 36.91
C VAL A 354 15.17 37.33 36.04
N LEU A 355 13.86 37.49 35.75
CA LEU A 355 13.05 36.54 35.00
C LEU A 355 13.10 36.89 33.52
N TYR A 356 13.55 35.99 32.66
CA TYR A 356 13.63 36.18 31.23
C TYR A 356 12.41 35.66 30.50
N TYR A 357 11.68 36.55 29.80
CA TYR A 357 10.43 36.27 29.11
C TYR A 357 9.38 35.56 30.01
N PRO A 358 9.04 36.11 31.19
CA PRO A 358 8.12 35.47 32.11
C PRO A 358 6.68 35.46 31.60
N SER A 359 6.01 34.30 31.77
CA SER A 359 4.58 34.13 31.67
C SER A 359 4.06 33.77 33.06
N TYR A 360 3.45 34.75 33.74
CA TYR A 360 2.97 34.63 35.12
C TYR A 360 1.62 33.95 35.18
N PHE A 361 1.51 32.91 35.99
CA PHE A 361 0.30 32.09 36.14
C PHE A 361 -0.29 32.09 37.55
N LEU A 362 0.49 32.43 38.60
CA LEU A 362 0.01 32.49 39.98
C LEU A 362 0.87 33.41 40.83
N ARG A 363 0.30 34.50 41.46
CA ARG A 363 0.93 35.34 42.51
C ARG A 363 2.43 35.65 42.32
N GLY A 364 2.84 36.00 41.14
CA GLY A 364 4.25 36.24 40.83
C GLY A 364 5.05 35.00 40.41
N LEU A 365 4.47 33.82 40.44
CA LEU A 365 5.07 32.62 39.88
C LEU A 365 4.88 32.56 38.38
N ALA A 366 5.96 32.26 37.67
CA ALA A 366 5.99 32.28 36.21
C ALA A 366 6.72 31.05 35.62
N VAL A 367 6.42 30.76 34.36
CA VAL A 367 7.33 30.04 33.48
C VAL A 367 8.28 31.09 32.88
N HIS A 368 9.56 30.92 33.06
CA HIS A 368 10.55 31.93 32.61
C HIS A 368 11.91 31.31 32.33
N GLY A 369 12.69 31.97 31.48
CA GLY A 369 14.10 31.65 31.27
C GLY A 369 14.94 31.98 32.47
N TYR A 370 15.91 31.12 32.81
CA TYR A 370 16.86 31.33 33.89
C TYR A 370 18.21 30.71 33.53
N PRO A 371 19.33 31.36 33.93
CA PRO A 371 20.66 30.82 33.58
C PRO A 371 20.96 29.44 34.14
N ASP A 372 20.39 29.12 35.32
CA ASP A 372 20.59 27.84 36.01
C ASP A 372 19.28 27.03 36.08
N VAL A 373 19.26 25.90 35.38
CA VAL A 373 18.14 24.97 35.34
C VAL A 373 18.65 23.57 35.70
N PRO A 374 18.96 23.33 36.98
CA PRO A 374 19.49 22.05 37.41
C PRO A 374 18.45 20.91 37.21
N PRO A 375 18.89 19.63 37.17
CA PRO A 375 17.98 18.52 36.95
C PRO A 375 17.05 18.18 38.14
N TYR A 376 17.03 19.04 39.17
CA TYR A 376 16.25 18.93 40.41
C TYR A 376 15.54 20.26 40.72
N PRO A 377 14.56 20.30 41.65
CA PRO A 377 13.92 21.55 42.10
C PRO A 377 14.91 22.51 42.75
N ALA A 378 14.97 23.78 42.28
CA ALA A 378 15.94 24.76 42.79
C ALA A 378 15.41 26.20 42.79
N SER A 379 14.19 26.46 42.31
CA SER A 379 13.63 27.83 42.31
C SER A 379 12.92 28.17 43.62
N HIS A 380 12.47 29.42 43.76
CA HIS A 380 11.63 29.91 44.87
C HIS A 380 10.12 29.58 44.62
N GLY A 381 9.79 28.91 43.49
CA GLY A 381 8.41 28.55 43.15
C GLY A 381 8.06 28.68 41.68
N CYS A 382 8.80 29.44 40.90
CA CYS A 382 8.68 29.52 39.47
C CYS A 382 9.05 28.20 38.77
N ALA A 383 8.61 28.01 37.53
CA ALA A 383 9.11 27.00 36.63
C ALA A 383 10.23 27.60 35.77
N ARG A 384 11.47 27.38 36.16
CA ARG A 384 12.66 27.83 35.38
C ARG A 384 12.80 26.96 34.16
N ILE A 385 13.06 27.56 33.01
CA ILE A 385 13.42 26.87 31.75
C ILE A 385 14.73 27.48 31.20
N PRO A 386 15.45 26.77 30.32
CA PRO A 386 16.69 27.29 29.76
C PRO A 386 16.49 28.60 29.00
N MET A 387 17.47 29.52 29.16
CA MET A 387 17.41 30.86 28.55
C MET A 387 17.20 30.83 27.04
N TRP A 388 17.89 29.91 26.35
CA TRP A 388 17.91 29.87 24.88
C TRP A 388 16.54 29.48 24.28
N ILE A 389 15.68 28.75 25.02
CA ILE A 389 14.33 28.33 24.55
C ILE A 389 13.22 29.22 25.13
N ALA A 390 13.52 30.08 26.10
CA ALA A 390 12.53 30.84 26.84
C ALA A 390 11.65 31.72 25.94
N GLN A 391 12.24 32.41 24.97
CA GLN A 391 11.48 33.22 24.02
C GLN A 391 10.53 32.40 23.16
N THR A 392 10.96 31.21 22.72
CA THR A 392 10.10 30.28 21.94
C THR A 392 8.94 29.75 22.80
N VAL A 393 9.21 29.39 24.05
CA VAL A 393 8.14 28.95 24.99
C VAL A 393 7.17 30.10 25.28
N TYR A 394 7.69 31.30 25.55
CA TYR A 394 6.90 32.51 25.77
C TYR A 394 5.95 32.80 24.59
N ALA A 395 6.42 32.68 23.36
CA ALA A 395 5.62 32.90 22.16
C ALA A 395 4.50 31.87 22.02
N GLN A 396 4.68 30.67 22.54
CA GLN A 396 3.68 29.60 22.49
C GLN A 396 2.66 29.66 23.65
N ILE A 397 2.94 30.42 24.70
CA ILE A 397 2.03 30.61 25.86
C ILE A 397 1.32 31.96 25.70
N ALA A 398 0.04 31.93 25.34
CA ALA A 398 -0.76 33.15 25.22
C ALA A 398 -1.23 33.67 26.61
N TYR A 399 -1.70 34.92 26.66
CA TYR A 399 -2.50 35.40 27.79
C TYR A 399 -3.76 34.54 27.92
N GLY A 400 -4.13 34.15 29.14
CA GLY A 400 -5.24 33.22 29.40
C GLY A 400 -4.90 31.74 29.20
N SER A 401 -3.72 31.38 28.68
CA SER A 401 -3.34 29.98 28.52
C SER A 401 -3.42 29.22 29.85
N THR A 402 -3.96 28.02 29.81
CA THR A 402 -4.01 27.13 30.98
C THR A 402 -2.63 26.57 31.29
N VAL A 403 -2.25 26.60 32.56
CA VAL A 403 -1.03 25.98 33.10
C VAL A 403 -1.45 24.97 34.17
N ILE A 404 -1.16 23.71 33.95
CA ILE A 404 -1.50 22.61 34.84
C ILE A 404 -0.22 22.14 35.54
N VAL A 405 -0.18 22.27 36.89
CA VAL A 405 0.94 21.81 37.71
C VAL A 405 0.51 20.56 38.46
N TYR A 406 1.28 19.48 38.30
CA TYR A 406 0.98 18.18 38.92
C TYR A 406 2.24 17.41 39.34
N THR A 407 2.05 16.29 40.04
CA THR A 407 3.08 15.30 40.45
C THR A 407 2.84 13.96 39.81
#